data_b84ab9f2d04d394ff4638df172b73c13
#
_entry.id   b84ab9f2d04d394ff4638df172b73c13
#
_cell.length_a   1.000
_cell.length_b   1.000
_cell.length_c   1.000
_cell.angle_alpha   90.00
_cell.angle_beta   90.00
_cell.angle_gamma   90.00
#
_symmetry.space_group_name_H-M   'P 1'
#
loop_
_entity.id
_entity.type
_entity.pdbx_description
1 polymer ?
#
loop_
_entity_poly.entity_id
_entity_poly.type
_entity_poly.pdbx_seq_one_letter_code
_entity_poly.pdbx_strand_id
1 'polypeptide(L)'
;VVSEMCISDSLVLQDFFLSETAAYADVFLPASAFPEKTGTFSNTDRRVQLGRQALPLPGDAKGDLWILQQLAGRLGLSWDYSGVADVFEEMRGAMPSIKGISWERLEREGSVTYPCENDDDPGQGVVFRDGFPTESGRGRFVPAQLRWADEQTDEKYPCVLITGRQLEHWHTGAMTRRASVLNAIEPHPIVDMHPDDLEQISAAEGDLVRIASRRGEVVAHARADFGLQPKQVFIPFCYVEAAANLLTNPVLDPVGKIPEFKYCAVRIEAA
;
A
#
# COMPACT_ATOMS: atom_id res chain seq x y z
N VAL A 1 -2.94 7.14 16.09
CA VAL A 1 -4.19 6.38 15.87
C VAL A 1 -4.19 5.07 16.68
N VAL A 2 -3.05 4.61 17.14
CA VAL A 2 -2.93 3.34 17.88
C VAL A 2 -3.33 3.46 19.36
N SER A 3 -3.36 4.65 19.93
CA SER A 3 -3.52 4.81 21.37
C SER A 3 -4.91 4.44 21.92
N GLU A 4 -5.96 4.63 21.15
CA GLU A 4 -7.31 4.29 21.61
C GLU A 4 -7.72 2.84 21.29
N MET A 5 -7.16 2.24 20.26
CA MET A 5 -7.37 0.82 19.96
C MET A 5 -6.64 -0.12 20.92
N CYS A 6 -5.55 0.35 21.56
CA CYS A 6 -4.84 -0.41 22.59
C CYS A 6 -5.59 -0.47 23.93
N ILE A 7 -6.71 0.23 24.08
CA ILE A 7 -7.60 0.19 25.25
C ILE A 7 -8.76 -0.78 25.01
N SER A 8 -8.87 -1.35 23.78
CA SER A 8 -9.91 -2.32 23.44
C SER A 8 -9.62 -3.67 24.10
N ASP A 9 -10.63 -4.27 24.69
CA ASP A 9 -10.57 -5.60 25.29
C ASP A 9 -10.44 -6.72 24.25
N SER A 10 -10.58 -6.40 22.95
CA SER A 10 -10.48 -7.40 21.89
C SER A 10 -10.03 -6.79 20.55
N LEU A 11 -9.20 -7.53 19.82
CA LEU A 11 -8.77 -7.23 18.46
C LEU A 11 -9.44 -8.19 17.49
N VAL A 12 -10.20 -7.66 16.54
CA VAL A 12 -10.81 -8.43 15.45
C VAL A 12 -10.02 -8.19 14.17
N LEU A 13 -9.54 -9.26 13.54
CA LEU A 13 -8.83 -9.21 12.27
C LEU A 13 -9.67 -9.85 11.16
N GLN A 14 -9.89 -9.13 10.07
CA GLN A 14 -10.46 -9.67 8.83
C GLN A 14 -9.34 -9.76 7.79
N ASP A 15 -8.98 -10.95 7.39
CA ASP A 15 -7.93 -11.20 6.42
C ASP A 15 -8.16 -12.56 5.72
N PHE A 16 -7.49 -12.81 4.60
CA PHE A 16 -7.54 -14.10 3.91
C PHE A 16 -6.30 -14.96 4.19
N PHE A 17 -5.30 -14.45 4.92
CA PHE A 17 -4.19 -15.21 5.47
C PHE A 17 -4.09 -15.02 6.98
N LEU A 18 -3.63 -16.05 7.67
CA LEU A 18 -3.14 -15.93 9.04
C LEU A 18 -1.77 -15.24 9.00
N SER A 19 -1.81 -13.92 8.89
CA SER A 19 -0.63 -13.05 8.89
C SER A 19 -0.05 -12.95 10.31
N GLU A 20 1.12 -12.31 10.42
CA GLU A 20 1.77 -12.05 11.72
C GLU A 20 0.87 -11.24 12.66
N THR A 21 0.01 -10.38 12.12
CA THR A 21 -1.00 -9.64 12.88
C THR A 21 -2.05 -10.57 13.52
N ALA A 22 -2.35 -11.71 12.88
CA ALA A 22 -3.32 -12.67 13.42
C ALA A 22 -2.90 -13.27 14.76
N ALA A 23 -1.59 -13.29 15.06
CA ALA A 23 -1.06 -13.76 16.35
C ALA A 23 -1.51 -12.89 17.54
N TYR A 24 -1.94 -11.66 17.27
CA TYR A 24 -2.41 -10.71 18.27
C TYR A 24 -3.95 -10.58 18.28
N ALA A 25 -4.65 -11.23 17.34
CA ALA A 25 -6.09 -11.11 17.22
C ALA A 25 -6.81 -12.09 18.13
N ASP A 26 -7.86 -11.62 18.82
CA ASP A 26 -8.78 -12.44 19.61
C ASP A 26 -9.80 -13.15 18.71
N VAL A 27 -10.17 -12.51 17.59
CA VAL A 27 -11.11 -13.05 16.61
C VAL A 27 -10.54 -12.87 15.21
N PHE A 28 -10.49 -13.94 14.44
CA PHE A 28 -10.13 -13.93 13.04
C PHE A 28 -11.36 -14.22 12.17
N LEU A 29 -11.68 -13.31 11.25
CA LEU A 29 -12.75 -13.43 10.27
C LEU A 29 -12.14 -13.76 8.90
N PRO A 30 -12.23 -15.01 8.42
CA PRO A 30 -11.65 -15.40 7.16
C PRO A 30 -12.39 -14.73 5.99
N ALA A 31 -11.67 -13.90 5.23
CA ALA A 31 -12.18 -13.13 4.11
C ALA A 31 -11.77 -13.75 2.76
N SER A 32 -12.39 -13.26 1.68
CA SER A 32 -12.12 -13.70 0.32
C SER A 32 -10.94 -12.95 -0.31
N ALA A 33 -10.12 -13.68 -1.07
CA ALA A 33 -9.17 -13.06 -2.00
C ALA A 33 -9.87 -12.48 -3.24
N PHE A 34 -9.16 -11.66 -4.03
CA PHE A 34 -9.76 -11.00 -5.19
C PHE A 34 -10.31 -11.97 -6.26
N PRO A 35 -9.72 -13.16 -6.57
CA PRO A 35 -10.29 -14.07 -7.54
C PRO A 35 -11.50 -14.87 -7.01
N GLU A 36 -11.79 -14.79 -5.73
CA GLU A 36 -12.85 -15.52 -5.03
C GLU A 36 -14.13 -14.69 -4.87
N LYS A 37 -14.16 -13.48 -5.43
CA LYS A 37 -15.31 -12.57 -5.35
C LYS A 37 -15.50 -11.77 -6.64
N THR A 38 -16.73 -11.29 -6.82
CA THR A 38 -17.08 -10.32 -7.87
C THR A 38 -17.04 -8.91 -7.28
N GLY A 39 -16.58 -7.93 -8.07
CA GLY A 39 -16.54 -6.53 -7.67
C GLY A 39 -15.91 -5.64 -8.73
N THR A 40 -15.78 -4.36 -8.43
CA THR A 40 -15.13 -3.39 -9.32
C THR A 40 -13.72 -3.08 -8.86
N PHE A 41 -12.84 -2.83 -9.82
CA PHE A 41 -11.44 -2.46 -9.61
C PHE A 41 -11.13 -1.19 -10.40
N SER A 42 -10.52 -0.21 -9.74
CA SER A 42 -10.09 1.03 -10.39
C SER A 42 -8.57 1.06 -10.51
N ASN A 43 -8.09 1.38 -11.71
CA ASN A 43 -6.66 1.53 -11.98
C ASN A 43 -6.21 2.98 -11.81
N THR A 44 -4.90 3.19 -11.81
CA THR A 44 -4.27 4.53 -11.79
C THR A 44 -4.63 5.36 -13.03
N ASP A 45 -4.89 4.71 -14.17
CA ASP A 45 -5.39 5.34 -15.40
C ASP A 45 -6.89 5.69 -15.36
N ARG A 46 -7.51 5.60 -14.19
CA ARG A 46 -8.93 5.91 -13.94
C ARG A 46 -9.92 4.99 -14.69
N ARG A 47 -9.50 3.78 -14.99
CA ARG A 47 -10.37 2.77 -15.55
C ARG A 47 -11.04 1.96 -14.43
N VAL A 48 -12.37 1.96 -14.41
CA VAL A 48 -13.18 1.08 -13.57
C VAL A 48 -13.46 -0.20 -14.35
N GLN A 49 -13.11 -1.34 -13.77
CA GLN A 49 -13.22 -2.65 -14.40
C GLN A 49 -14.09 -3.58 -13.55
N LEU A 50 -14.84 -4.45 -14.19
CA LEU A 50 -15.57 -5.52 -13.52
C LEU A 50 -14.70 -6.77 -13.42
N GLY A 51 -14.37 -7.15 -12.18
CA GLY A 51 -13.76 -8.45 -11.88
C GLY A 51 -14.83 -9.46 -11.49
N ARG A 52 -14.82 -10.64 -12.08
CA ARG A 52 -15.77 -11.73 -11.77
C ARG A 52 -15.08 -12.80 -10.95
N GLN A 53 -15.84 -13.39 -10.03
CA GLN A 53 -15.36 -14.53 -9.26
C GLN A 53 -14.93 -15.67 -10.22
N ALA A 54 -13.69 -16.11 -10.07
CA ALA A 54 -13.08 -17.18 -10.84
C ALA A 54 -12.88 -18.47 -10.03
N LEU A 55 -12.77 -18.35 -8.70
CA LEU A 55 -12.54 -19.47 -7.79
C LEU A 55 -13.62 -19.52 -6.71
N PRO A 56 -13.96 -20.71 -6.20
CA PRO A 56 -14.81 -20.82 -5.04
C PRO A 56 -14.11 -20.29 -3.78
N LEU A 57 -14.88 -19.85 -2.80
CA LEU A 57 -14.37 -19.50 -1.48
C LEU A 57 -13.77 -20.73 -0.80
N PRO A 58 -12.57 -20.63 -0.21
CA PRO A 58 -11.96 -21.72 0.52
C PRO A 58 -12.55 -21.86 1.94
N GLY A 59 -12.77 -23.09 2.41
CA GLY A 59 -13.18 -23.37 3.77
C GLY A 59 -14.35 -22.52 4.25
N ASP A 60 -14.17 -21.84 5.38
CA ASP A 60 -15.19 -20.98 6.00
C ASP A 60 -15.11 -19.51 5.56
N ALA A 61 -14.25 -19.17 4.59
CA ALA A 61 -14.12 -17.81 4.10
C ALA A 61 -15.44 -17.24 3.57
N LYS A 62 -15.63 -15.95 3.79
CA LYS A 62 -16.82 -15.21 3.32
C LYS A 62 -16.37 -13.98 2.52
N GLY A 63 -17.23 -13.53 1.61
CA GLY A 63 -17.04 -12.25 0.94
C GLY A 63 -17.05 -11.08 1.92
N ASP A 64 -16.20 -10.07 1.68
CA ASP A 64 -16.09 -8.92 2.58
C ASP A 64 -17.41 -8.20 2.81
N LEU A 65 -18.22 -8.01 1.76
CA LEU A 65 -19.55 -7.41 1.87
C LEU A 65 -20.45 -8.17 2.84
N TRP A 66 -20.46 -9.52 2.76
CA TRP A 66 -21.23 -10.35 3.68
C TRP A 66 -20.78 -10.16 5.12
N ILE A 67 -19.45 -10.16 5.37
CA ILE A 67 -18.90 -9.95 6.73
C ILE A 67 -19.33 -8.59 7.26
N LEU A 68 -19.18 -7.53 6.46
CA LEU A 68 -19.55 -6.17 6.85
C LEU A 68 -21.05 -6.03 7.13
N GLN A 69 -21.92 -6.63 6.30
CA GLN A 69 -23.37 -6.62 6.54
C GLN A 69 -23.73 -7.36 7.83
N GLN A 70 -23.07 -8.48 8.13
CA GLN A 70 -23.28 -9.21 9.38
C GLN A 70 -22.86 -8.38 10.61
N LEU A 71 -21.78 -7.64 10.52
CA LEU A 71 -21.34 -6.73 11.58
C LEU A 71 -22.30 -5.54 11.71
N ALA A 72 -22.68 -4.92 10.60
CA ALA A 72 -23.63 -3.80 10.57
C ALA A 72 -24.95 -4.17 11.25
N GLY A 73 -25.55 -5.32 10.90
CA GLY A 73 -26.77 -5.80 11.51
C GLY A 73 -26.66 -6.00 13.02
N ARG A 74 -25.52 -6.51 13.52
CA ARG A 74 -25.28 -6.66 14.97
C ARG A 74 -25.07 -5.33 15.69
N LEU A 75 -24.65 -4.30 14.98
CA LEU A 75 -24.51 -2.94 15.48
C LEU A 75 -25.80 -2.12 15.33
N GLY A 76 -26.88 -2.72 14.83
CA GLY A 76 -28.18 -2.05 14.65
C GLY A 76 -28.26 -1.17 13.40
N LEU A 77 -27.33 -1.32 12.43
CA LEU A 77 -27.38 -0.66 11.14
C LEU A 77 -28.19 -1.49 10.14
N SER A 78 -29.04 -0.84 9.36
CA SER A 78 -29.87 -1.48 8.35
C SER A 78 -29.19 -1.39 6.99
N TRP A 79 -28.24 -2.28 6.71
CA TRP A 79 -27.62 -2.44 5.41
C TRP A 79 -28.23 -3.66 4.71
N ASP A 80 -29.05 -3.40 3.71
CA ASP A 80 -29.83 -4.44 3.00
C ASP A 80 -29.44 -4.47 1.51
N TYR A 81 -28.17 -4.75 1.25
CA TYR A 81 -27.66 -4.90 -0.10
C TYR A 81 -27.85 -6.36 -0.56
N SER A 82 -28.50 -6.55 -1.70
CA SER A 82 -28.65 -7.88 -2.32
C SER A 82 -27.32 -8.41 -2.88
N GLY A 83 -26.39 -7.50 -3.19
CA GLY A 83 -25.07 -7.84 -3.70
C GLY A 83 -24.19 -6.62 -3.93
N VAL A 84 -23.00 -6.87 -4.51
CA VAL A 84 -22.00 -5.83 -4.77
C VAL A 84 -22.47 -4.79 -5.80
N ALA A 85 -23.42 -5.15 -6.67
CA ALA A 85 -24.02 -4.24 -7.64
C ALA A 85 -24.76 -3.09 -6.92
N ASP A 86 -25.53 -3.39 -5.88
CA ASP A 86 -26.28 -2.39 -5.11
C ASP A 86 -25.33 -1.40 -4.42
N VAL A 87 -24.22 -1.91 -3.86
CA VAL A 87 -23.18 -1.08 -3.26
C VAL A 87 -22.54 -0.17 -4.32
N PHE A 88 -22.28 -0.68 -5.52
CA PHE A 88 -21.72 0.10 -6.61
C PHE A 88 -22.69 1.20 -7.08
N GLU A 89 -24.00 0.92 -7.14
CA GLU A 89 -25.02 1.92 -7.47
C GLU A 89 -25.09 3.04 -6.42
N GLU A 90 -25.00 2.71 -5.13
CA GLU A 90 -24.92 3.73 -4.08
C GLU A 90 -23.63 4.55 -4.21
N MET A 91 -22.49 3.89 -4.49
CA MET A 91 -21.21 4.59 -4.73
C MET A 91 -21.31 5.57 -5.90
N ARG A 92 -21.97 5.20 -7.00
CA ARG A 92 -22.25 6.13 -8.13
C ARG A 92 -23.04 7.36 -7.70
N GLY A 93 -23.99 7.19 -6.81
CA GLY A 93 -24.77 8.29 -6.25
C GLY A 93 -23.91 9.27 -5.43
N ALA A 94 -22.89 8.75 -4.74
CA ALA A 94 -21.97 9.53 -3.92
C ALA A 94 -20.79 10.13 -4.72
N MET A 95 -20.45 9.55 -5.88
CA MET A 95 -19.28 9.91 -6.71
C MET A 95 -19.71 10.42 -8.10
N PRO A 96 -19.93 11.73 -8.30
CA PRO A 96 -20.35 12.27 -9.59
C PRO A 96 -19.45 11.88 -10.77
N SER A 97 -18.16 11.68 -10.53
CA SER A 97 -17.19 11.33 -11.57
C SER A 97 -17.44 9.96 -12.22
N ILE A 98 -18.15 9.05 -11.55
CA ILE A 98 -18.48 7.72 -12.09
C ILE A 98 -19.99 7.58 -12.39
N LYS A 99 -20.75 8.67 -12.39
CA LYS A 99 -22.20 8.67 -12.56
C LYS A 99 -22.66 7.91 -13.81
N GLY A 100 -21.92 8.01 -14.92
CA GLY A 100 -22.21 7.33 -16.17
C GLY A 100 -21.71 5.89 -16.25
N ILE A 101 -21.23 5.31 -15.15
CA ILE A 101 -20.73 3.93 -15.14
C ILE A 101 -21.72 3.06 -14.35
N SER A 102 -22.76 2.55 -15.03
CA SER A 102 -23.70 1.61 -14.40
C SER A 102 -23.11 0.20 -14.30
N TRP A 103 -23.67 -0.63 -13.39
CA TRP A 103 -23.27 -2.03 -13.30
C TRP A 103 -23.55 -2.77 -14.62
N GLU A 104 -24.71 -2.53 -15.25
CA GLU A 104 -25.08 -3.10 -16.54
C GLU A 104 -24.11 -2.68 -17.65
N ARG A 105 -23.61 -1.44 -17.60
CA ARG A 105 -22.59 -0.98 -18.53
C ARG A 105 -21.28 -1.74 -18.34
N LEU A 106 -20.85 -1.94 -17.10
CA LEU A 106 -19.65 -2.73 -16.82
C LEU A 106 -19.82 -4.20 -17.23
N GLU A 107 -21.01 -4.78 -17.08
CA GLU A 107 -21.31 -6.11 -17.59
C GLU A 107 -21.15 -6.20 -19.11
N ARG A 108 -21.59 -5.18 -19.83
CA ARG A 108 -21.54 -5.09 -21.30
C ARG A 108 -20.14 -4.76 -21.84
N GLU A 109 -19.46 -3.79 -21.24
CA GLU A 109 -18.22 -3.22 -21.77
C GLU A 109 -16.96 -3.75 -21.05
N GLY A 110 -17.12 -4.35 -19.89
CA GLY A 110 -16.02 -4.87 -19.06
C GLY A 110 -15.27 -3.79 -18.30
N SER A 111 -15.07 -2.60 -18.90
CA SER A 111 -14.39 -1.47 -18.26
C SER A 111 -14.77 -0.13 -18.87
N VAL A 112 -14.78 0.92 -18.04
CA VAL A 112 -15.05 2.31 -18.45
C VAL A 112 -14.10 3.26 -17.75
N THR A 113 -13.63 4.28 -18.47
CA THR A 113 -12.74 5.31 -17.90
C THR A 113 -13.58 6.45 -17.33
N TYR A 114 -13.24 6.96 -16.14
CA TYR A 114 -13.88 8.15 -15.56
C TYR A 114 -12.96 9.38 -15.61
N PRO A 115 -13.46 10.63 -15.56
CA PRO A 115 -14.87 11.04 -15.38
C PRO A 115 -15.77 10.59 -16.53
N CYS A 116 -17.02 10.23 -16.18
CA CYS A 116 -18.03 9.76 -17.10
C CYS A 116 -19.42 10.20 -16.59
N GLU A 117 -20.11 11.04 -17.34
CA GLU A 117 -21.33 11.72 -16.87
C GLU A 117 -22.62 10.92 -17.12
N ASN A 118 -22.65 10.15 -18.20
CA ASN A 118 -23.81 9.35 -18.63
C ASN A 118 -23.36 8.06 -19.34
N ASP A 119 -24.30 7.18 -19.62
CA ASP A 119 -24.04 5.86 -20.19
C ASP A 119 -23.43 5.88 -21.61
N ASP A 120 -23.62 6.98 -22.36
CA ASP A 120 -23.07 7.16 -23.71
C ASP A 120 -21.71 7.88 -23.71
N ASP A 121 -21.31 8.43 -22.59
CA ASP A 121 -20.03 9.13 -22.43
C ASP A 121 -18.88 8.11 -22.43
N PRO A 122 -17.93 8.17 -23.38
CA PRO A 122 -16.79 7.24 -23.42
C PRO A 122 -15.81 7.43 -22.25
N GLY A 123 -16.01 8.45 -21.43
CA GLY A 123 -15.09 8.87 -20.37
C GLY A 123 -13.93 9.72 -20.91
N GLN A 124 -13.18 10.31 -19.99
CA GLN A 124 -12.12 11.25 -20.33
C GLN A 124 -10.73 10.60 -20.17
N GLY A 125 -10.09 10.27 -21.28
CA GLY A 125 -8.72 9.76 -21.28
C GLY A 125 -7.71 10.78 -20.74
N VAL A 126 -7.93 12.07 -20.98
CA VAL A 126 -7.14 13.19 -20.46
C VAL A 126 -8.08 14.15 -19.73
N VAL A 127 -7.88 14.32 -18.42
CA VAL A 127 -8.68 15.28 -17.62
C VAL A 127 -8.19 16.71 -17.84
N PHE A 128 -9.09 17.66 -17.61
CA PHE A 128 -8.79 19.09 -17.73
C PHE A 128 -8.35 19.56 -19.13
N ARG A 129 -8.72 18.82 -20.18
CA ARG A 129 -8.39 19.15 -21.56
C ARG A 129 -8.97 20.51 -21.97
N ASP A 130 -10.23 20.75 -21.60
CA ASP A 130 -11.00 21.91 -22.03
C ASP A 130 -11.05 23.03 -20.98
N GLY A 131 -10.39 22.81 -19.83
CA GLY A 131 -10.32 23.76 -18.72
C GLY A 131 -10.28 23.09 -17.37
N PHE A 132 -10.12 23.88 -16.33
CA PHE A 132 -10.09 23.43 -14.94
C PHE A 132 -11.40 23.75 -14.24
N PRO A 133 -11.85 22.95 -13.26
CA PRO A 133 -13.09 23.21 -12.49
C PRO A 133 -12.85 24.28 -11.43
N THR A 134 -12.42 25.45 -11.86
CA THR A 134 -12.20 26.64 -11.04
C THR A 134 -13.06 27.79 -11.60
N GLU A 135 -13.33 28.79 -10.79
CA GLU A 135 -14.10 29.97 -11.21
C GLU A 135 -13.50 30.66 -12.45
N SER A 136 -12.18 30.67 -12.57
CA SER A 136 -11.46 31.28 -13.70
C SER A 136 -11.30 30.33 -14.90
N GLY A 137 -11.67 29.04 -14.77
CA GLY A 137 -11.41 28.01 -15.78
C GLY A 137 -9.94 27.64 -15.95
N ARG A 138 -9.04 28.19 -15.14
CA ARG A 138 -7.58 27.97 -15.22
C ARG A 138 -7.06 27.20 -14.03
N GLY A 139 -5.98 26.43 -14.24
CA GLY A 139 -5.23 25.82 -13.15
C GLY A 139 -4.64 26.88 -12.21
N ARG A 140 -4.63 26.60 -10.92
CA ARG A 140 -4.05 27.48 -9.91
C ARG A 140 -2.68 26.97 -9.48
N PHE A 141 -1.65 27.80 -9.65
CA PHE A 141 -0.35 27.56 -9.04
C PHE A 141 -0.39 27.92 -7.56
N VAL A 142 0.01 26.97 -6.73
CA VAL A 142 0.14 27.20 -5.28
C VAL A 142 1.63 27.21 -4.96
N PRO A 143 2.20 28.34 -4.52
CA PRO A 143 3.60 28.38 -4.12
C PRO A 143 3.80 27.53 -2.85
N ALA A 144 4.85 26.74 -2.85
CA ALA A 144 5.23 25.93 -1.70
C ALA A 144 6.67 26.26 -1.29
N GLN A 145 6.90 26.31 0.02
CA GLN A 145 8.23 26.38 0.58
C GLN A 145 8.78 24.99 0.77
N LEU A 146 10.02 24.75 0.35
CA LEU A 146 10.72 23.50 0.64
C LEU A 146 10.98 23.42 2.14
N ARG A 147 10.56 22.30 2.71
CA ARG A 147 10.92 21.90 4.07
C ARG A 147 11.88 20.72 3.98
N TRP A 148 12.92 20.80 4.77
CA TRP A 148 13.80 19.65 4.95
C TRP A 148 13.07 18.56 5.75
N ALA A 149 13.57 17.32 5.61
CA ALA A 149 13.15 16.22 6.47
C ALA A 149 13.35 16.58 7.95
N ASP A 150 12.42 16.15 8.79
CA ASP A 150 12.49 16.47 10.22
C ASP A 150 13.69 15.78 10.92
N GLU A 151 14.11 14.62 10.42
CA GLU A 151 15.33 13.96 10.83
C GLU A 151 16.45 14.22 9.79
N GLN A 152 17.57 14.75 10.25
CA GLN A 152 18.76 14.96 9.42
C GLN A 152 19.85 13.93 9.79
N THR A 153 20.72 13.65 8.81
CA THR A 153 21.96 12.88 9.03
C THR A 153 22.92 13.63 9.95
N ASP A 154 23.72 12.90 10.70
CA ASP A 154 24.79 13.40 11.56
C ASP A 154 26.00 12.46 11.53
N GLU A 155 27.03 12.75 12.35
CA GLU A 155 28.24 11.93 12.42
C GLU A 155 27.96 10.47 12.87
N LYS A 156 26.94 10.25 13.68
CA LYS A 156 26.56 8.92 14.18
C LYS A 156 25.68 8.14 13.22
N TYR A 157 24.86 8.85 12.45
CA TYR A 157 23.95 8.29 11.45
C TYR A 157 24.14 9.03 10.13
N PRO A 158 25.24 8.73 9.39
CA PRO A 158 25.68 9.54 8.26
C PRO A 158 24.97 9.23 6.96
N CYS A 159 24.17 8.17 6.89
CA CYS A 159 23.52 7.71 5.67
C CYS A 159 22.03 8.05 5.67
N VAL A 160 21.47 8.24 4.48
CA VAL A 160 20.04 8.43 4.25
C VAL A 160 19.41 7.09 3.86
N LEU A 161 18.47 6.61 4.67
CA LEU A 161 17.63 5.47 4.33
C LEU A 161 16.43 5.92 3.51
N ILE A 162 16.24 5.28 2.38
CA ILE A 162 15.06 5.35 1.53
C ILE A 162 14.35 3.99 1.60
N THR A 163 13.07 3.96 1.92
CA THR A 163 12.29 2.72 1.87
C THR A 163 11.43 2.67 0.61
N GLY A 164 11.15 1.50 0.10
CA GLY A 164 10.37 1.39 -1.12
C GLY A 164 9.84 -0.01 -1.42
N ARG A 165 9.49 -0.22 -2.68
CA ARG A 165 8.95 -1.48 -3.20
C ARG A 165 10.01 -2.28 -3.91
N GLN A 166 9.84 -3.60 -3.86
CA GLN A 166 10.59 -4.58 -4.63
C GLN A 166 9.71 -5.02 -5.82
N LEU A 167 10.29 -5.27 -6.98
CA LEU A 167 9.55 -5.65 -8.18
C LEU A 167 8.78 -6.97 -7.98
N GLU A 168 9.44 -7.95 -7.40
CA GLU A 168 8.94 -9.33 -7.21
C GLU A 168 7.92 -9.42 -6.08
N HIS A 169 7.90 -8.42 -5.18
CA HIS A 169 7.04 -8.44 -4.00
C HIS A 169 6.10 -7.25 -3.94
N TRP A 170 4.81 -7.55 -3.80
CA TRP A 170 3.78 -6.52 -3.68
C TRP A 170 3.72 -5.97 -2.25
N HIS A 171 3.95 -4.67 -2.09
CA HIS A 171 3.90 -3.94 -0.81
C HIS A 171 4.69 -4.65 0.30
N THR A 172 4.01 -5.07 1.38
CA THR A 172 4.59 -5.76 2.52
C THR A 172 4.93 -7.24 2.27
N GLY A 173 4.69 -7.73 1.05
CA GLY A 173 4.95 -9.12 0.69
C GLY A 173 3.94 -10.13 1.24
N ALA A 174 2.88 -9.67 1.92
CA ALA A 174 1.90 -10.55 2.56
C ALA A 174 1.29 -11.60 1.62
N MET A 175 1.10 -11.27 0.35
CA MET A 175 0.66 -12.22 -0.68
C MET A 175 1.84 -12.85 -1.44
N THR A 176 2.70 -12.02 -1.98
CA THR A 176 3.73 -12.44 -2.95
C THR A 176 4.83 -13.27 -2.32
N ARG A 177 5.17 -13.05 -1.04
CA ARG A 177 6.11 -13.90 -0.31
C ARG A 177 5.55 -15.31 0.02
N ARG A 178 4.23 -15.51 -0.12
CA ARG A 178 3.57 -16.82 -0.08
C ARG A 178 3.48 -17.49 -1.44
N ALA A 179 3.80 -16.77 -2.52
CA ALA A 179 3.92 -17.33 -3.87
C ALA A 179 5.33 -17.90 -4.05
N SER A 180 5.44 -19.25 -4.10
CA SER A 180 6.73 -19.96 -4.10
C SER A 180 7.69 -19.48 -5.19
N VAL A 181 7.19 -19.19 -6.40
CA VAL A 181 8.01 -18.72 -7.52
C VAL A 181 8.58 -17.32 -7.24
N LEU A 182 7.75 -16.37 -6.81
CA LEU A 182 8.20 -15.01 -6.52
C LEU A 182 9.17 -14.99 -5.33
N ASN A 183 8.85 -15.75 -4.30
CA ASN A 183 9.74 -15.85 -3.13
C ASN A 183 11.06 -16.56 -3.45
N ALA A 184 11.11 -17.41 -4.47
CA ALA A 184 12.37 -18.04 -4.91
C ALA A 184 13.27 -17.09 -5.71
N ILE A 185 12.71 -16.06 -6.35
CA ILE A 185 13.48 -15.06 -7.10
C ILE A 185 14.19 -14.11 -6.14
N GLU A 186 13.47 -13.59 -5.14
CA GLU A 186 14.01 -12.67 -4.13
C GLU A 186 13.64 -13.15 -2.71
N PRO A 187 14.35 -14.18 -2.20
CA PRO A 187 13.95 -14.84 -0.95
C PRO A 187 14.37 -14.11 0.31
N HIS A 188 15.40 -13.27 0.24
CA HIS A 188 16.07 -12.70 1.41
C HIS A 188 15.93 -11.19 1.47
N PRO A 189 15.87 -10.60 2.68
CA PRO A 189 15.93 -9.16 2.82
C PRO A 189 17.23 -8.60 2.27
N ILE A 190 17.11 -7.54 1.49
CA ILE A 190 18.22 -6.86 0.83
C ILE A 190 18.31 -5.40 1.28
N VAL A 191 19.52 -4.87 1.19
CA VAL A 191 19.79 -3.44 1.23
C VAL A 191 20.63 -3.04 0.03
N ASP A 192 20.12 -2.14 -0.81
CA ASP A 192 20.87 -1.58 -1.92
C ASP A 192 21.77 -0.45 -1.42
N MET A 193 23.03 -0.43 -1.85
CA MET A 193 24.05 0.51 -1.39
C MET A 193 25.01 0.84 -2.54
N HIS A 194 25.59 2.04 -2.51
CA HIS A 194 26.67 2.36 -3.43
C HIS A 194 27.91 1.48 -3.15
N PRO A 195 28.61 0.99 -4.17
CA PRO A 195 29.82 0.16 -3.98
C PRO A 195 30.89 0.79 -3.09
N ASP A 196 31.08 2.12 -3.15
CA ASP A 196 32.04 2.83 -2.30
C ASP A 196 31.67 2.72 -0.81
N ASP A 197 30.38 2.68 -0.49
CA ASP A 197 29.90 2.51 0.88
C ASP A 197 30.13 1.09 1.37
N LEU A 198 29.98 0.07 0.49
CA LEU A 198 30.33 -1.32 0.79
C LEU A 198 31.83 -1.44 1.09
N GLU A 199 32.69 -0.83 0.28
CA GLU A 199 34.15 -0.83 0.50
C GLU A 199 34.51 -0.18 1.84
N GLN A 200 33.88 0.94 2.18
CA GLN A 200 34.13 1.66 3.45
C GLN A 200 33.84 0.81 4.69
N ILE A 201 32.81 -0.06 4.64
CA ILE A 201 32.47 -0.96 5.75
C ILE A 201 33.14 -2.33 5.62
N SER A 202 34.02 -2.52 4.64
CA SER A 202 34.71 -3.79 4.34
C SER A 202 33.75 -4.95 4.10
N ALA A 203 32.62 -4.72 3.43
CA ALA A 203 31.64 -5.71 3.01
C ALA A 203 31.63 -5.84 1.48
N ALA A 204 31.22 -7.02 1.02
CA ALA A 204 31.00 -7.33 -0.39
C ALA A 204 29.52 -7.54 -0.67
N GLU A 205 29.17 -7.56 -1.96
CA GLU A 205 27.83 -7.94 -2.39
C GLU A 205 27.45 -9.34 -1.88
N GLY A 206 26.27 -9.48 -1.29
CA GLY A 206 25.78 -10.71 -0.66
C GLY A 206 26.10 -10.84 0.83
N ASP A 207 27.04 -10.08 1.36
CA ASP A 207 27.36 -10.10 2.78
C ASP A 207 26.18 -9.55 3.62
N LEU A 208 26.11 -9.98 4.86
CA LEU A 208 25.17 -9.43 5.82
C LEU A 208 25.65 -8.07 6.33
N VAL A 209 24.78 -7.09 6.27
CA VAL A 209 25.00 -5.72 6.72
C VAL A 209 23.95 -5.35 7.75
N ARG A 210 24.38 -4.73 8.83
CA ARG A 210 23.52 -4.16 9.86
C ARG A 210 23.20 -2.71 9.54
N ILE A 211 21.92 -2.38 9.51
CA ILE A 211 21.42 -1.02 9.32
C ILE A 211 20.74 -0.59 10.62
N ALA A 212 21.23 0.47 11.24
CA ALA A 212 20.69 0.94 12.50
C ALA A 212 20.29 2.43 12.43
N SER A 213 19.14 2.74 12.99
CA SER A 213 18.65 4.10 13.19
C SER A 213 18.63 4.43 14.69
N ARG A 214 18.08 5.60 15.05
CA ARG A 214 17.82 5.98 16.45
C ARG A 214 16.72 5.15 17.11
N ARG A 215 15.98 4.35 16.35
CA ARG A 215 14.78 3.61 16.80
C ARG A 215 14.96 2.11 16.87
N GLY A 216 15.79 1.57 15.99
CA GLY A 216 16.03 0.13 15.95
C GLY A 216 17.09 -0.22 14.93
N GLU A 217 17.25 -1.52 14.69
CA GLU A 217 18.18 -2.05 13.73
C GLU A 217 17.57 -3.25 12.98
N VAL A 218 18.06 -3.49 11.77
CA VAL A 218 17.77 -4.67 10.96
C VAL A 218 19.05 -5.17 10.32
N VAL A 219 19.05 -6.46 9.90
CA VAL A 219 20.14 -7.08 9.15
C VAL A 219 19.58 -7.52 7.80
N ALA A 220 20.31 -7.23 6.74
CA ALA A 220 19.92 -7.57 5.36
C ALA A 220 21.16 -7.90 4.52
N HIS A 221 20.97 -8.60 3.40
CA HIS A 221 22.05 -8.86 2.45
C HIS A 221 22.35 -7.61 1.64
N ALA A 222 23.62 -7.25 1.54
CA ALA A 222 24.07 -6.14 0.73
C ALA A 222 23.94 -6.43 -0.75
N ARG A 223 23.42 -5.47 -1.51
CA ARG A 223 23.41 -5.48 -2.97
C ARG A 223 24.02 -4.18 -3.49
N ALA A 224 25.00 -4.30 -4.37
CA ALA A 224 25.67 -3.14 -4.97
C ALA A 224 24.78 -2.48 -6.03
N ASP A 225 24.57 -1.17 -5.90
CA ASP A 225 23.80 -0.37 -6.87
C ASP A 225 24.50 0.96 -7.17
N PHE A 226 25.08 1.08 -8.37
CA PHE A 226 25.68 2.30 -8.88
C PHE A 226 24.67 3.42 -9.16
N GLY A 227 23.38 3.14 -9.16
CA GLY A 227 22.33 4.14 -9.32
C GLY A 227 22.06 4.96 -8.06
N LEU A 228 22.49 4.48 -6.89
CA LEU A 228 22.45 5.21 -5.64
C LEU A 228 23.62 6.18 -5.52
N GLN A 229 23.43 7.27 -4.79
CA GLN A 229 24.55 8.14 -4.41
C GLN A 229 25.25 7.56 -3.17
N PRO A 230 26.56 7.79 -2.99
CA PRO A 230 27.24 7.45 -1.74
C PRO A 230 26.48 7.99 -0.52
N LYS A 231 26.42 7.18 0.54
CA LYS A 231 25.63 7.44 1.76
C LYS A 231 24.12 7.43 1.56
N GLN A 232 23.62 6.86 0.47
CA GLN A 232 22.20 6.50 0.32
C GLN A 232 22.06 4.99 0.39
N VAL A 233 21.07 4.51 1.16
CA VAL A 233 20.72 3.11 1.22
C VAL A 233 19.24 2.93 0.98
N PHE A 234 18.88 1.86 0.27
CA PHE A 234 17.49 1.54 -0.02
C PHE A 234 17.13 0.19 0.57
N ILE A 235 16.02 0.12 1.30
CA ILE A 235 15.49 -1.13 1.85
C ILE A 235 14.04 -1.31 1.39
N PRO A 236 13.70 -2.43 0.72
CA PRO A 236 12.31 -2.76 0.44
C PRO A 236 11.58 -3.17 1.73
N PHE A 237 10.32 -2.76 1.86
CA PHE A 237 9.53 -3.02 3.07
C PHE A 237 8.72 -4.33 3.00
N CYS A 238 9.06 -5.25 2.10
CA CYS A 238 8.37 -6.52 1.92
C CYS A 238 8.87 -7.67 2.81
N TYR A 239 9.90 -7.45 3.61
CA TYR A 239 10.50 -8.47 4.45
C TYR A 239 10.18 -8.23 5.92
N VAL A 240 9.34 -9.09 6.50
CA VAL A 240 8.97 -9.00 7.92
C VAL A 240 10.16 -9.30 8.84
N GLU A 241 11.08 -10.14 8.40
CA GLU A 241 12.31 -10.52 9.10
C GLU A 241 13.34 -9.39 9.18
N ALA A 242 13.23 -8.39 8.31
CA ALA A 242 14.02 -7.16 8.32
C ALA A 242 13.10 -5.94 8.10
N ALA A 243 12.13 -5.79 8.98
CA ALA A 243 11.07 -4.81 8.85
C ALA A 243 11.61 -3.37 8.81
N ALA A 244 11.62 -2.75 7.64
CA ALA A 244 12.12 -1.39 7.41
C ALA A 244 11.48 -0.34 8.35
N ASN A 245 10.24 -0.58 8.79
CA ASN A 245 9.53 0.33 9.70
C ASN A 245 10.14 0.39 11.12
N LEU A 246 10.99 -0.55 11.52
CA LEU A 246 11.77 -0.45 12.75
C LEU A 246 12.79 0.70 12.70
N LEU A 247 13.16 1.13 11.49
CA LEU A 247 14.15 2.17 11.27
C LEU A 247 13.53 3.54 11.03
N THR A 248 12.27 3.60 10.56
CA THR A 248 11.66 4.83 10.04
C THR A 248 11.28 5.83 11.13
N ASN A 249 11.28 7.11 10.74
CA ASN A 249 10.89 8.23 11.58
C ASN A 249 9.36 8.26 11.79
N PRO A 250 8.86 8.41 13.03
CA PRO A 250 7.43 8.46 13.33
C PRO A 250 6.78 9.84 13.08
N VAL A 251 7.53 10.84 12.64
CA VAL A 251 6.99 12.17 12.36
C VAL A 251 5.99 12.10 11.22
N LEU A 252 4.87 12.79 11.41
CA LEU A 252 3.77 12.80 10.46
C LEU A 252 3.64 14.16 9.77
N ASP A 253 3.30 14.14 8.48
CA ASP A 253 2.82 15.33 7.77
C ASP A 253 1.64 15.94 8.53
N PRO A 254 1.66 17.27 8.79
CA PRO A 254 0.64 17.93 9.60
C PRO A 254 -0.77 17.89 8.98
N VAL A 255 -0.88 17.75 7.68
CA VAL A 255 -2.14 17.73 6.93
C VAL A 255 -2.57 16.31 6.59
N GLY A 256 -1.79 15.60 5.79
CA GLY A 256 -2.11 14.26 5.29
C GLY A 256 -1.80 13.13 6.26
N LYS A 257 -1.09 13.42 7.38
CA LYS A 257 -0.67 12.44 8.37
C LYS A 257 0.17 11.29 7.78
N ILE A 258 0.90 11.56 6.70
CA ILE A 258 1.80 10.61 6.07
C ILE A 258 3.10 10.56 6.85
N PRO A 259 3.59 9.38 7.26
CA PRO A 259 4.86 9.26 7.98
C PRO A 259 6.06 9.54 7.07
N GLU A 260 7.13 10.08 7.65
CA GLU A 260 8.38 10.37 6.95
C GLU A 260 9.24 9.10 6.77
N PHE A 261 8.77 8.18 5.94
CA PHE A 261 9.41 6.87 5.72
C PHE A 261 10.34 6.84 4.50
N LYS A 262 10.49 7.94 3.78
CA LYS A 262 11.37 8.06 2.60
C LYS A 262 12.69 8.76 2.88
N TYR A 263 12.90 9.25 4.09
CA TYR A 263 14.12 9.90 4.53
C TYR A 263 14.31 9.68 6.03
N CYS A 264 15.23 8.78 6.39
CA CYS A 264 15.60 8.52 7.78
C CYS A 264 17.11 8.44 7.89
N ALA A 265 17.67 8.93 8.99
CA ALA A 265 19.11 8.87 9.22
C ALA A 265 19.51 7.49 9.79
N VAL A 266 20.45 6.82 9.15
CA VAL A 266 20.95 5.51 9.55
C VAL A 266 22.47 5.45 9.51
N ARG A 267 23.04 4.46 10.24
CA ARG A 267 24.40 3.99 10.05
C ARG A 267 24.36 2.56 9.52
N ILE A 268 25.41 2.21 8.81
CA ILE A 268 25.64 0.89 8.23
C ILE A 268 26.96 0.33 8.73
N GLU A 269 27.01 -0.97 8.98
CA GLU A 269 28.21 -1.68 9.41
C GLU A 269 28.15 -3.14 8.96
N ALA A 270 29.28 -3.81 8.78
CA ALA A 270 29.29 -5.24 8.54
C ALA A 270 28.66 -5.97 9.76
N ALA A 271 27.84 -7.01 9.51
CA ALA A 271 27.09 -7.72 10.56
C ALA A 271 27.86 -8.85 11.21
#